data_b231033207cbc196897385668e3e935c
#
_entry.id   b231033207cbc196897385668e3e935c
#
_cell.length_a   1.000
_cell.length_b   1.000
_cell.length_c   1.000
_cell.angle_alpha   90.00
_cell.angle_beta   90.00
_cell.angle_gamma   90.00
#
_symmetry.space_group_name_H-M   'P 1'
#
loop_
_entity.id
_entity.type
_entity.pdbx_description
1 polymer ?
#
loop_
_entity_poly.entity_id
_entity_poly.type
_entity_poly.pdbx_seq_one_letter_code
_entity_poly.pdbx_strand_id
1 'polypeptide(L)'
;MYKPLAEADKSFIKAVCIITTFAIMAALVVGSIATYRGTNYLEAEIDEKIIATTEKYANDFSAEFNHMEGLTNSLASYVKTTFDVNAYKNSPEGYMSEFKEQLAEMIKNDLSNIKSAHSLYVTFNPELTQENDEVWYCVIDGEIKKIEADFENNKRLFSKPYADDMEYFFKPQEKNEGVWVSPYFDRDIEKEVFTYADAVYVDGLFVGVAGADINAEDMLKVIEEMSLYDGGWSALIDENSEFIVHNDGASKKEEQEIVEILKNREEQDGTGKSGSMSYVFAGAEKIMGYSKLQNGWTFITTQPSDAVYRPIRMLKTTMFILGIFLVISFMAFLIAFSKPILTKTSRLEEENRNKEIIIIYQSRQAKIGEMVGNITHQWKQPLNTINLILGNLLDSYRYGDLDEKRLEKSVTKVEGIVEKMSETITDFSGFLKPAKEKTLFDVRDCISSAVSLMEESITVNRIKLDVICNTERQAYGYGNEMTHVIFNLLNNARDAIVEADAEDRRITVEISEAVSGSGRDGAAAVSAEKSAKKSAKDADGCDMIKITVSNNGREIPEEVLEHIFEPYFTTRDDTGGTGLGLYISRQIVEDRMGGKLSVENAGGGVCCTVLIPERIPDDENDGENSEVR
;
A
#
# COMPACT_ATOMS: atom_id res chain seq x y z
N MET A 1 15.04 35.40 -1.88
CA MET A 1 15.93 34.20 -1.94
C MET A 1 15.59 33.06 -0.94
N TYR A 2 14.57 33.17 -0.09
CA TYR A 2 14.25 32.16 0.97
C TYR A 2 12.99 31.29 0.70
N LYS A 3 12.17 31.63 -0.28
CA LYS A 3 11.00 30.84 -0.67
C LYS A 3 11.32 29.43 -1.24
N PRO A 4 12.45 29.20 -1.95
CA PRO A 4 12.74 27.89 -2.54
C PRO A 4 13.17 26.79 -1.54
N LEU A 5 13.68 27.13 -0.35
CA LEU A 5 14.16 26.11 0.62
C LEU A 5 13.00 25.41 1.33
N ALA A 6 11.96 26.13 1.76
CA ALA A 6 10.79 25.54 2.40
C ALA A 6 9.93 24.70 1.42
N GLU A 7 9.86 25.11 0.15
CA GLU A 7 9.22 24.32 -0.91
C GLU A 7 10.07 23.10 -1.29
N ALA A 8 11.40 23.20 -1.28
CA ALA A 8 12.30 22.08 -1.51
C ALA A 8 12.19 21.02 -0.41
N ASP A 9 12.11 21.42 0.87
CA ASP A 9 11.94 20.50 1.99
C ASP A 9 10.56 19.80 1.96
N LYS A 10 9.48 20.52 1.66
CA LYS A 10 8.15 19.96 1.46
C LYS A 10 8.10 19.00 0.26
N SER A 11 8.79 19.34 -0.83
CA SER A 11 8.91 18.49 -2.01
C SER A 11 9.75 17.25 -1.73
N PHE A 12 10.82 17.36 -0.98
CA PHE A 12 11.66 16.23 -0.54
C PHE A 12 10.88 15.26 0.35
N ILE A 13 10.12 15.75 1.35
CA ILE A 13 9.28 14.91 2.21
C ILE A 13 8.22 14.18 1.38
N LYS A 14 7.54 14.88 0.44
CA LYS A 14 6.57 14.24 -0.46
C LYS A 14 7.22 13.16 -1.31
N ALA A 15 8.40 13.41 -1.86
CA ALA A 15 9.14 12.44 -2.65
C ALA A 15 9.53 11.20 -1.81
N VAL A 16 10.05 11.39 -0.61
CA VAL A 16 10.38 10.29 0.31
C VAL A 16 9.12 9.48 0.68
N CYS A 17 8.00 10.14 1.01
CA CYS A 17 6.74 9.46 1.29
C CYS A 17 6.22 8.66 0.08
N ILE A 18 6.31 9.20 -1.13
CA ILE A 18 5.90 8.51 -2.36
C ILE A 18 6.79 7.30 -2.64
N ILE A 19 8.10 7.47 -2.58
CA ILE A 19 9.07 6.39 -2.85
C ILE A 19 8.91 5.26 -1.84
N THR A 20 8.80 5.60 -0.54
CA THR A 20 8.64 4.61 0.51
C THR A 20 7.28 3.90 0.46
N THR A 21 6.19 4.60 0.15
CA THR A 21 4.86 3.99 -0.07
C THR A 21 4.90 3.03 -1.26
N PHE A 22 5.56 3.44 -2.36
CA PHE A 22 5.74 2.58 -3.53
C PHE A 22 6.58 1.35 -3.22
N ALA A 23 7.67 1.49 -2.47
CA ALA A 23 8.53 0.38 -2.06
C ALA A 23 7.78 -0.65 -1.22
N ILE A 24 6.92 -0.21 -0.30
CA ILE A 24 6.10 -1.13 0.52
C ILE A 24 5.02 -1.80 -0.31
N MET A 25 4.34 -1.06 -1.18
CA MET A 25 3.35 -1.64 -2.08
C MET A 25 4.00 -2.71 -2.97
N ALA A 26 5.20 -2.44 -3.49
CA ALA A 26 5.98 -3.42 -4.24
C ALA A 26 6.35 -4.64 -3.40
N ALA A 27 6.81 -4.46 -2.16
CA ALA A 27 7.14 -5.55 -1.24
C ALA A 27 5.91 -6.41 -0.88
N LEU A 28 4.75 -5.80 -0.65
CA LEU A 28 3.49 -6.51 -0.40
C LEU A 28 3.02 -7.30 -1.64
N VAL A 29 3.14 -6.72 -2.83
CA VAL A 29 2.81 -7.42 -4.09
C VAL A 29 3.75 -8.60 -4.32
N VAL A 30 5.05 -8.41 -4.18
CA VAL A 30 6.05 -9.50 -4.32
C VAL A 30 5.81 -10.57 -3.26
N GLY A 31 5.57 -10.20 -2.01
CA GLY A 31 5.23 -11.12 -0.92
C GLY A 31 3.96 -11.92 -1.21
N SER A 32 2.91 -11.28 -1.71
CA SER A 32 1.65 -11.94 -2.09
C SER A 32 1.85 -12.93 -3.24
N ILE A 33 2.60 -12.54 -4.27
CA ILE A 33 2.92 -13.43 -5.40
C ILE A 33 3.77 -14.61 -4.94
N ALA A 34 4.78 -14.37 -4.10
CA ALA A 34 5.64 -15.43 -3.56
C ALA A 34 4.82 -16.42 -2.70
N THR A 35 3.94 -15.90 -1.83
CA THR A 35 3.04 -16.73 -1.00
C THR A 35 2.10 -17.54 -1.88
N TYR A 36 1.46 -16.93 -2.87
CA TYR A 36 0.55 -17.60 -3.79
C TYR A 36 1.25 -18.72 -4.57
N ARG A 37 2.42 -18.42 -5.17
CA ARG A 37 3.18 -19.46 -5.90
C ARG A 37 3.71 -20.54 -4.98
N GLY A 38 4.23 -20.17 -3.81
CA GLY A 38 4.73 -21.11 -2.82
C GLY A 38 3.65 -22.05 -2.29
N THR A 39 2.45 -21.54 -2.03
CA THR A 39 1.33 -22.39 -1.58
C THR A 39 0.83 -23.33 -2.66
N ASN A 40 0.69 -22.87 -3.90
CA ASN A 40 0.29 -23.75 -5.01
C ASN A 40 1.33 -24.85 -5.28
N TYR A 41 2.61 -24.53 -5.14
CA TYR A 41 3.67 -25.54 -5.25
C TYR A 41 3.57 -26.58 -4.13
N LEU A 42 3.37 -26.14 -2.88
CA LEU A 42 3.20 -27.03 -1.74
C LEU A 42 1.92 -27.89 -1.83
N GLU A 43 0.83 -27.33 -2.33
CA GLU A 43 -0.41 -28.08 -2.59
C GLU A 43 -0.15 -29.20 -3.60
N ALA A 44 0.50 -28.91 -4.72
CA ALA A 44 0.86 -29.90 -5.74
C ALA A 44 1.84 -30.98 -5.20
N GLU A 45 2.82 -30.58 -4.39
CA GLU A 45 3.76 -31.51 -3.74
C GLU A 45 3.07 -32.45 -2.75
N ILE A 46 2.07 -31.95 -2.02
CA ILE A 46 1.24 -32.76 -1.10
C ILE A 46 0.43 -33.79 -1.89
N ASP A 47 -0.23 -33.37 -2.97
CA ASP A 47 -1.01 -34.28 -3.83
C ASP A 47 -0.13 -35.37 -4.43
N GLU A 48 1.05 -35.00 -4.95
CA GLU A 48 2.04 -35.94 -5.46
C GLU A 48 2.50 -36.92 -4.36
N LYS A 49 2.73 -36.45 -3.14
CA LYS A 49 3.11 -37.28 -2.01
C LYS A 49 2.00 -38.26 -1.62
N ILE A 50 0.73 -37.83 -1.62
CA ILE A 50 -0.42 -38.70 -1.34
C ILE A 50 -0.45 -39.82 -2.39
N ILE A 51 -0.36 -39.47 -3.68
CA ILE A 51 -0.36 -40.44 -4.78
C ILE A 51 0.81 -41.42 -4.63
N ALA A 52 2.03 -40.92 -4.49
CA ALA A 52 3.23 -41.76 -4.39
C ALA A 52 3.18 -42.70 -3.17
N THR A 53 2.65 -42.23 -2.05
CA THR A 53 2.52 -43.07 -0.86
C THR A 53 1.42 -44.13 -1.03
N THR A 54 0.29 -43.76 -1.63
CA THR A 54 -0.79 -44.71 -1.94
C THR A 54 -0.32 -45.75 -2.95
N GLU A 55 0.42 -45.37 -3.98
CA GLU A 55 1.04 -46.28 -4.94
C GLU A 55 2.05 -47.25 -4.27
N LYS A 56 2.87 -46.72 -3.37
CA LYS A 56 3.81 -47.55 -2.63
C LYS A 56 3.08 -48.66 -1.86
N TYR A 57 2.03 -48.29 -1.10
CA TYR A 57 1.25 -49.27 -0.32
C TYR A 57 0.50 -50.26 -1.23
N ALA A 58 -0.08 -49.79 -2.33
CA ALA A 58 -0.72 -50.67 -3.30
C ALA A 58 0.28 -51.66 -3.93
N ASN A 59 1.54 -51.23 -4.18
CA ASN A 59 2.61 -52.10 -4.67
C ASN A 59 3.08 -53.10 -3.60
N ASP A 60 3.17 -52.65 -2.32
CA ASP A 60 3.54 -53.54 -1.21
C ASP A 60 2.46 -54.66 -1.05
N PHE A 61 1.18 -54.32 -1.11
CA PHE A 61 0.10 -55.30 -1.11
C PHE A 61 0.11 -56.19 -2.36
N SER A 62 0.32 -55.61 -3.53
CA SER A 62 0.45 -56.40 -4.78
C SER A 62 1.58 -57.39 -4.72
N ALA A 63 2.72 -57.04 -4.11
CA ALA A 63 3.84 -57.95 -3.94
C ALA A 63 3.46 -59.14 -3.00
N GLU A 64 2.74 -58.86 -1.91
CA GLU A 64 2.29 -59.86 -0.99
C GLU A 64 1.25 -60.82 -1.62
N PHE A 65 0.25 -60.25 -2.33
CA PHE A 65 -0.72 -61.06 -3.08
C PHE A 65 -0.10 -61.91 -4.16
N ASN A 66 0.81 -61.33 -4.96
CA ASN A 66 1.54 -62.09 -5.99
C ASN A 66 2.36 -63.24 -5.36
N HIS A 67 2.91 -63.03 -4.14
CA HIS A 67 3.61 -64.06 -3.42
C HIS A 67 2.70 -65.21 -3.04
N MET A 68 1.50 -64.90 -2.52
CA MET A 68 0.47 -65.89 -2.18
C MET A 68 -0.02 -66.65 -3.42
N GLU A 69 -0.28 -65.94 -4.52
CA GLU A 69 -0.59 -66.56 -5.82
C GLU A 69 0.49 -67.52 -6.27
N GLY A 70 1.77 -67.10 -6.15
CA GLY A 70 2.91 -67.91 -6.50
C GLY A 70 3.01 -69.18 -5.67
N LEU A 71 2.72 -69.10 -4.36
CA LEU A 71 2.68 -70.26 -3.46
C LEU A 71 1.58 -71.26 -3.84
N THR A 72 0.36 -70.75 -3.97
CA THR A 72 -0.79 -71.56 -4.36
C THR A 72 -0.59 -72.22 -5.72
N ASN A 73 -0.06 -71.46 -6.72
CA ASN A 73 0.25 -71.97 -8.04
C ASN A 73 1.37 -73.07 -7.99
N SER A 74 2.36 -72.92 -7.10
CA SER A 74 3.40 -73.90 -6.88
C SER A 74 2.83 -75.17 -6.28
N LEU A 75 1.98 -75.04 -5.30
CA LEU A 75 1.27 -76.13 -4.65
C LEU A 75 0.34 -76.88 -5.63
N ALA A 76 -0.46 -76.13 -6.39
CA ALA A 76 -1.30 -76.68 -7.45
C ALA A 76 -0.47 -77.41 -8.53
N SER A 77 0.67 -76.84 -8.94
CA SER A 77 1.59 -77.46 -9.91
C SER A 77 2.23 -78.73 -9.38
N TYR A 78 2.59 -78.74 -8.08
CA TYR A 78 3.07 -79.94 -7.43
C TYR A 78 2.03 -81.04 -7.50
N VAL A 79 0.80 -80.78 -7.12
CA VAL A 79 -0.30 -81.76 -7.20
C VAL A 79 -0.50 -82.18 -8.65
N LYS A 80 -0.54 -81.26 -9.63
CA LYS A 80 -0.69 -81.56 -11.05
C LYS A 80 0.39 -82.49 -11.61
N THR A 81 1.59 -82.41 -11.10
CA THR A 81 2.76 -83.16 -11.64
C THR A 81 3.02 -84.48 -10.89
N THR A 82 2.63 -84.58 -9.62
CA THR A 82 2.94 -85.73 -8.78
C THR A 82 1.74 -86.65 -8.58
N PHE A 83 0.52 -86.19 -8.76
CA PHE A 83 -0.68 -87.02 -8.62
C PHE A 83 -0.80 -87.97 -9.80
N ASP A 84 -0.64 -89.31 -9.51
CA ASP A 84 -0.78 -90.37 -10.54
C ASP A 84 -2.20 -90.93 -10.50
N VAL A 85 -2.97 -90.54 -11.53
CA VAL A 85 -4.37 -90.99 -11.70
C VAL A 85 -4.47 -92.52 -11.85
N ASN A 86 -3.45 -93.18 -12.43
CA ASN A 86 -3.46 -94.61 -12.60
C ASN A 86 -3.12 -95.31 -11.27
N ALA A 87 -2.13 -94.84 -10.54
CA ALA A 87 -1.85 -95.36 -9.21
C ALA A 87 -3.02 -95.20 -8.25
N TYR A 88 -3.67 -94.02 -8.31
CA TYR A 88 -4.90 -93.75 -7.57
C TYR A 88 -5.99 -94.75 -7.91
N LYS A 89 -6.32 -94.99 -9.18
CA LYS A 89 -7.35 -95.94 -9.63
C LYS A 89 -7.07 -97.37 -9.18
N ASN A 90 -5.81 -97.76 -9.04
CA ASN A 90 -5.46 -99.09 -8.64
C ASN A 90 -5.57 -99.34 -7.11
N SER A 91 -5.28 -98.36 -6.28
CA SER A 91 -5.38 -98.44 -4.81
C SER A 91 -5.69 -97.02 -4.25
N PRO A 92 -6.96 -96.61 -4.25
CA PRO A 92 -7.32 -95.26 -3.86
C PRO A 92 -6.90 -94.88 -2.43
N GLU A 93 -7.24 -95.68 -1.43
CA GLU A 93 -6.91 -95.40 -0.02
C GLU A 93 -5.40 -95.41 0.24
N GLY A 94 -4.69 -96.42 -0.24
CA GLY A 94 -3.25 -96.50 -0.01
C GLY A 94 -2.45 -95.39 -0.70
N TYR A 95 -2.84 -95.06 -1.92
CA TYR A 95 -2.24 -93.95 -2.69
C TYR A 95 -2.51 -92.62 -2.01
N MET A 96 -3.75 -92.31 -1.64
CA MET A 96 -4.11 -91.06 -0.97
C MET A 96 -3.39 -90.86 0.35
N SER A 97 -3.21 -91.95 1.14
CA SER A 97 -2.45 -91.86 2.40
C SER A 97 -1.03 -91.43 2.20
N GLU A 98 -0.32 -92.08 1.25
CA GLU A 98 1.09 -91.73 0.92
C GLU A 98 1.19 -90.33 0.28
N PHE A 99 0.31 -90.01 -0.64
CA PHE A 99 0.28 -88.71 -1.32
C PHE A 99 0.05 -87.55 -0.36
N LYS A 100 -0.87 -87.71 0.62
CA LYS A 100 -1.14 -86.71 1.65
C LYS A 100 0.05 -86.51 2.59
N GLU A 101 0.83 -87.53 2.92
CA GLU A 101 2.05 -87.38 3.71
C GLU A 101 3.13 -86.57 2.96
N GLN A 102 3.33 -86.84 1.68
CA GLN A 102 4.26 -86.06 0.86
C GLN A 102 3.82 -84.60 0.71
N LEU A 103 2.55 -84.38 0.46
CA LEU A 103 1.95 -83.07 0.38
C LEU A 103 2.08 -82.27 1.70
N ALA A 104 1.85 -82.94 2.82
CA ALA A 104 2.01 -82.35 4.15
C ALA A 104 3.44 -81.87 4.43
N GLU A 105 4.46 -82.61 4.00
CA GLU A 105 5.85 -82.22 4.15
C GLU A 105 6.17 -80.96 3.28
N MET A 106 5.64 -80.91 2.06
CA MET A 106 5.78 -79.75 1.20
C MET A 106 5.14 -78.51 1.81
N ILE A 107 3.90 -78.59 2.21
CA ILE A 107 3.16 -77.50 2.83
C ILE A 107 3.87 -76.97 4.09
N LYS A 108 4.35 -77.85 4.98
CA LYS A 108 5.10 -77.43 6.18
C LYS A 108 6.40 -76.72 5.83
N ASN A 109 7.14 -77.24 4.81
CA ASN A 109 8.37 -76.61 4.37
C ASN A 109 8.12 -75.21 3.80
N ASP A 110 7.09 -75.06 2.99
CA ASP A 110 6.73 -73.77 2.40
C ASP A 110 6.27 -72.80 3.50
N LEU A 111 5.40 -73.17 4.42
CA LEU A 111 4.98 -72.34 5.55
C LEU A 111 6.14 -71.98 6.49
N SER A 112 7.14 -72.87 6.68
CA SER A 112 8.32 -72.56 7.52
C SER A 112 9.22 -71.47 6.95
N ASN A 113 9.20 -71.27 5.64
CA ASN A 113 10.04 -70.31 4.91
C ASN A 113 9.31 -68.97 4.66
N ILE A 114 8.02 -68.88 4.96
CA ILE A 114 7.19 -67.72 4.56
C ILE A 114 6.49 -67.16 5.79
N LYS A 115 6.60 -65.86 5.97
CA LYS A 115 5.99 -65.15 7.11
C LYS A 115 4.58 -64.61 6.84
N SER A 116 4.20 -64.44 5.57
CA SER A 116 2.96 -63.80 5.18
C SER A 116 1.78 -64.75 5.00
N ALA A 117 2.07 -66.03 4.71
CA ALA A 117 0.98 -67.03 4.62
C ALA A 117 0.53 -67.46 6.00
N HIS A 118 -0.78 -67.29 6.25
CA HIS A 118 -1.42 -67.77 7.48
C HIS A 118 -1.65 -69.29 7.39
N SER A 119 -2.14 -69.77 6.25
CA SER A 119 -2.32 -71.16 5.99
C SER A 119 -2.07 -71.57 4.54
N LEU A 120 -1.78 -72.87 4.32
CA LEU A 120 -1.73 -73.51 3.03
C LEU A 120 -2.50 -74.80 3.10
N TYR A 121 -3.24 -75.10 2.04
CA TYR A 121 -4.08 -76.29 2.02
C TYR A 121 -4.28 -76.86 0.62
N VAL A 122 -4.65 -78.14 0.56
CA VAL A 122 -5.26 -78.78 -0.60
C VAL A 122 -6.48 -79.51 -0.14
N THR A 123 -7.67 -79.05 -0.58
CA THR A 123 -8.96 -79.68 -0.35
C THR A 123 -9.30 -80.54 -1.54
N PHE A 124 -9.42 -81.87 -1.29
CA PHE A 124 -9.66 -82.85 -2.36
C PHE A 124 -11.10 -82.87 -2.79
N ASN A 125 -11.35 -83.24 -4.05
CA ASN A 125 -12.68 -83.48 -4.57
C ASN A 125 -13.37 -84.63 -3.83
N PRO A 126 -14.52 -84.39 -3.16
CA PRO A 126 -15.24 -85.43 -2.40
C PRO A 126 -15.68 -86.59 -3.26
N GLU A 127 -15.92 -86.39 -4.59
CA GLU A 127 -16.24 -87.50 -5.50
C GLU A 127 -15.05 -88.45 -5.67
N LEU A 128 -13.82 -87.93 -5.43
CA LEU A 128 -12.60 -88.68 -5.55
C LEU A 128 -12.33 -89.47 -4.27
N THR A 129 -12.44 -88.85 -3.11
CA THR A 129 -12.10 -89.39 -1.82
C THR A 129 -13.28 -90.12 -1.12
N GLN A 130 -14.50 -89.96 -1.63
CA GLN A 130 -15.78 -90.40 -1.07
C GLN A 130 -16.10 -89.82 0.31
N GLU A 131 -15.31 -88.95 0.78
CA GLU A 131 -15.44 -88.17 2.01
C GLU A 131 -14.81 -86.76 1.82
N ASN A 132 -15.10 -85.84 2.72
CA ASN A 132 -14.38 -84.55 2.76
C ASN A 132 -12.98 -84.84 3.28
N ASP A 133 -11.99 -84.43 2.53
CA ASP A 133 -10.59 -84.75 2.81
C ASP A 133 -9.68 -83.59 2.36
N GLU A 134 -8.74 -83.26 3.23
CA GLU A 134 -7.80 -82.16 2.95
C GLU A 134 -6.48 -82.34 3.65
N VAL A 135 -5.46 -81.66 3.14
CA VAL A 135 -4.20 -81.44 3.82
C VAL A 135 -4.09 -79.97 4.11
N TRP A 136 -4.29 -79.60 5.34
CA TRP A 136 -4.32 -78.19 5.75
C TRP A 136 -3.40 -77.92 6.93
N TYR A 137 -2.51 -76.91 6.79
CA TYR A 137 -1.63 -76.44 7.84
C TYR A 137 -1.74 -74.95 7.98
N CYS A 138 -1.78 -74.49 9.24
CA CYS A 138 -1.91 -73.09 9.61
C CYS A 138 -0.81 -72.70 10.59
N VAL A 139 -0.38 -71.41 10.52
CA VAL A 139 0.53 -70.82 11.51
C VAL A 139 -0.29 -70.24 12.65
N ILE A 140 -0.26 -70.90 13.80
CA ILE A 140 -1.00 -70.46 15.02
C ILE A 140 0.06 -70.25 16.12
N ASP A 141 0.10 -69.02 16.68
CA ASP A 141 1.10 -68.62 17.69
C ASP A 141 2.55 -68.84 17.29
N GLY A 142 2.84 -68.70 15.98
CA GLY A 142 4.18 -68.91 15.42
C GLY A 142 4.61 -70.36 15.20
N GLU A 143 3.72 -71.32 15.46
CA GLU A 143 3.92 -72.73 15.23
C GLU A 143 3.05 -73.24 14.08
N ILE A 144 3.59 -74.12 13.23
CA ILE A 144 2.86 -74.75 12.13
C ILE A 144 2.06 -75.93 12.69
N LYS A 145 0.74 -75.83 12.66
CA LYS A 145 -0.20 -76.84 13.16
C LYS A 145 -1.03 -77.41 12.03
N LYS A 146 -1.26 -78.70 12.05
CA LYS A 146 -2.22 -79.34 11.18
C LYS A 146 -3.61 -79.00 11.68
N ILE A 147 -4.47 -78.55 10.78
CA ILE A 147 -5.88 -78.30 11.07
C ILE A 147 -6.66 -79.54 10.62
N GLU A 148 -7.54 -80.05 11.49
CA GLU A 148 -8.50 -81.10 11.17
C GLU A 148 -9.87 -80.43 11.08
N ALA A 149 -10.35 -80.24 9.85
CA ALA A 149 -11.66 -79.63 9.66
C ALA A 149 -12.76 -80.51 10.20
N ASP A 150 -13.80 -79.93 10.87
CA ASP A 150 -14.94 -80.67 11.41
C ASP A 150 -15.92 -81.01 10.26
N PHE A 151 -15.55 -82.04 9.52
CA PHE A 151 -16.38 -82.56 8.41
C PHE A 151 -17.68 -83.22 8.79
N GLU A 152 -17.91 -83.63 10.06
CA GLU A 152 -19.19 -84.18 10.46
C GLU A 152 -20.32 -83.20 10.38
N ASN A 153 -20.06 -81.96 10.71
CA ASN A 153 -21.03 -80.86 10.57
C ASN A 153 -21.03 -80.31 9.14
N ASN A 154 -20.00 -80.53 8.33
CA ASN A 154 -19.81 -79.93 7.02
C ASN A 154 -20.28 -80.79 5.83
N LYS A 155 -20.95 -81.95 6.05
CA LYS A 155 -21.50 -82.77 4.93
C LYS A 155 -22.46 -82.02 4.02
N ARG A 156 -23.01 -80.88 4.46
CA ARG A 156 -23.84 -79.96 3.64
C ARG A 156 -23.08 -78.95 2.83
N LEU A 157 -21.79 -78.74 3.13
CA LEU A 157 -20.98 -77.68 2.48
C LEU A 157 -20.67 -77.96 1.01
N PHE A 158 -20.66 -79.23 0.61
CA PHE A 158 -20.45 -79.65 -0.78
C PHE A 158 -21.74 -79.85 -1.57
N SER A 159 -22.89 -79.51 -1.02
CA SER A 159 -24.20 -79.58 -1.73
C SER A 159 -24.66 -78.21 -2.14
N LYS A 160 -25.19 -78.02 -3.37
CA LYS A 160 -25.75 -76.74 -3.81
C LYS A 160 -27.12 -76.48 -3.22
N PRO A 161 -27.46 -75.25 -2.72
CA PRO A 161 -26.55 -74.10 -2.62
C PRO A 161 -25.56 -74.32 -1.46
N TYR A 162 -24.31 -74.03 -1.77
CA TYR A 162 -23.24 -74.07 -0.77
C TYR A 162 -23.26 -72.81 0.10
N ALA A 163 -22.69 -72.96 1.31
CA ALA A 163 -22.51 -71.80 2.19
C ALA A 163 -21.46 -70.83 1.62
N ASP A 164 -21.55 -69.59 2.01
CA ASP A 164 -20.63 -68.52 1.53
C ASP A 164 -19.16 -68.82 1.88
N ASP A 165 -18.91 -69.60 2.97
CA ASP A 165 -17.59 -70.04 3.39
C ASP A 165 -16.97 -71.12 2.49
N MET A 166 -17.67 -71.67 1.51
CA MET A 166 -17.17 -72.63 0.53
C MET A 166 -16.81 -71.98 -0.84
N GLU A 167 -16.89 -70.70 -0.99
CA GLU A 167 -16.53 -70.03 -2.25
C GLU A 167 -15.14 -70.33 -2.72
N TYR A 168 -14.17 -70.53 -1.79
CA TYR A 168 -12.77 -70.88 -2.11
C TYR A 168 -12.65 -72.20 -2.87
N PHE A 169 -13.59 -73.08 -2.74
CA PHE A 169 -13.59 -74.37 -3.43
C PHE A 169 -14.33 -74.30 -4.77
N PHE A 170 -15.48 -73.66 -4.85
CA PHE A 170 -16.33 -73.67 -6.03
C PHE A 170 -15.98 -72.62 -7.06
N LYS A 171 -15.57 -71.38 -6.64
CA LYS A 171 -15.22 -70.31 -7.57
C LYS A 171 -14.05 -70.67 -8.50
N PRO A 172 -12.89 -71.25 -8.04
CA PRO A 172 -11.81 -71.69 -8.92
C PRO A 172 -12.26 -72.76 -9.87
N GLN A 173 -13.10 -73.72 -9.40
CA GLN A 173 -13.63 -74.79 -10.23
C GLN A 173 -14.55 -74.23 -11.36
N GLU A 174 -15.44 -73.27 -11.06
CA GLU A 174 -16.33 -72.66 -12.03
C GLU A 174 -15.57 -71.81 -13.05
N LYS A 175 -14.57 -71.04 -12.62
CA LYS A 175 -13.75 -70.17 -13.49
C LYS A 175 -12.62 -70.92 -14.20
N ASN A 176 -12.23 -72.10 -13.73
CA ASN A 176 -11.08 -72.90 -14.16
C ASN A 176 -9.76 -72.11 -14.18
N GLU A 177 -9.58 -71.24 -13.18
CA GLU A 177 -8.40 -70.40 -12.95
C GLU A 177 -8.30 -70.09 -11.46
N GLY A 178 -7.11 -69.65 -11.04
CA GLY A 178 -6.89 -69.18 -9.68
C GLY A 178 -7.65 -67.89 -9.41
N VAL A 179 -8.31 -67.78 -8.27
CA VAL A 179 -9.16 -66.67 -7.90
C VAL A 179 -8.92 -66.20 -6.47
N TRP A 180 -8.99 -64.91 -6.25
CA TRP A 180 -9.12 -64.34 -4.93
C TRP A 180 -10.58 -64.44 -4.46
N VAL A 181 -10.78 -64.84 -3.22
CA VAL A 181 -12.08 -64.95 -2.56
C VAL A 181 -12.18 -63.81 -1.53
N SER A 182 -13.27 -63.13 -1.49
CA SER A 182 -13.56 -62.08 -0.50
C SER A 182 -13.45 -62.63 0.93
N PRO A 183 -13.12 -61.78 1.93
CA PRO A 183 -12.91 -62.26 3.29
C PRO A 183 -14.13 -63.03 3.79
N TYR A 184 -13.89 -64.16 4.42
CA TYR A 184 -14.91 -64.93 5.09
C TYR A 184 -14.38 -65.39 6.44
N PHE A 185 -15.28 -65.65 7.37
CA PHE A 185 -14.94 -66.17 8.68
C PHE A 185 -14.80 -67.69 8.60
N ASP A 186 -13.56 -68.14 8.76
CA ASP A 186 -13.24 -69.53 8.81
C ASP A 186 -13.47 -70.05 10.24
N ARG A 187 -14.40 -71.02 10.41
CA ARG A 187 -14.82 -71.54 11.71
C ARG A 187 -13.84 -72.47 12.35
N ASP A 188 -13.02 -73.15 11.55
CA ASP A 188 -12.08 -74.18 12.03
C ASP A 188 -10.84 -73.57 12.66
N ILE A 189 -10.49 -72.35 12.21
CA ILE A 189 -9.39 -71.58 12.79
C ILE A 189 -9.88 -70.33 13.56
N GLU A 190 -11.19 -70.09 13.59
CA GLU A 190 -11.85 -68.94 14.25
C GLU A 190 -11.26 -67.60 13.82
N LYS A 191 -10.96 -67.46 12.52
CA LYS A 191 -10.33 -66.28 11.93
C LYS A 191 -11.03 -65.85 10.65
N GLU A 192 -11.01 -64.55 10.39
CA GLU A 192 -11.37 -63.99 9.10
C GLU A 192 -10.15 -64.02 8.17
N VAL A 193 -10.33 -64.63 6.99
CA VAL A 193 -9.22 -64.86 6.04
C VAL A 193 -9.55 -64.42 4.64
N PHE A 194 -8.51 -64.02 3.90
CA PHE A 194 -8.54 -63.84 2.46
C PHE A 194 -7.88 -65.06 1.82
N THR A 195 -8.51 -65.62 0.84
CA THR A 195 -8.03 -66.84 0.23
C THR A 195 -7.75 -66.62 -1.24
N TYR A 196 -6.56 -67.04 -1.69
CA TYR A 196 -6.33 -67.30 -3.11
C TYR A 196 -6.37 -68.79 -3.34
N ALA A 197 -7.21 -69.23 -4.26
CA ALA A 197 -7.42 -70.67 -4.52
C ALA A 197 -7.35 -70.97 -6.03
N ASP A 198 -6.71 -72.08 -6.42
CA ASP A 198 -6.59 -72.60 -7.78
C ASP A 198 -7.13 -73.99 -7.92
N ALA A 199 -7.91 -74.26 -8.95
CA ALA A 199 -8.46 -75.58 -9.23
C ALA A 199 -7.43 -76.50 -9.88
N VAL A 200 -7.32 -77.72 -9.33
CA VAL A 200 -6.30 -78.70 -9.77
C VAL A 200 -6.95 -79.81 -10.58
N TYR A 201 -6.60 -79.87 -11.86
CA TYR A 201 -7.01 -80.92 -12.78
C TYR A 201 -5.78 -81.73 -13.22
N VAL A 202 -5.89 -83.08 -13.22
CA VAL A 202 -4.87 -84.00 -13.69
C VAL A 202 -5.54 -84.98 -14.71
N ASP A 203 -5.03 -84.98 -15.94
CA ASP A 203 -5.61 -85.75 -17.03
C ASP A 203 -7.13 -85.59 -17.23
N GLY A 204 -7.65 -84.36 -17.00
CA GLY A 204 -9.06 -84.01 -17.09
C GLY A 204 -9.89 -84.39 -15.84
N LEU A 205 -9.25 -84.99 -14.84
CA LEU A 205 -9.88 -85.32 -13.58
C LEU A 205 -9.72 -84.12 -12.60
N PHE A 206 -10.82 -83.61 -12.07
CA PHE A 206 -10.76 -82.61 -10.96
C PHE A 206 -10.32 -83.28 -9.67
N VAL A 207 -9.09 -82.94 -9.22
CA VAL A 207 -8.48 -83.55 -8.04
C VAL A 207 -8.90 -82.79 -6.77
N GLY A 208 -9.02 -81.49 -6.87
CA GLY A 208 -9.37 -80.62 -5.76
C GLY A 208 -8.96 -79.18 -5.98
N VAL A 209 -8.81 -78.44 -4.94
CA VAL A 209 -8.39 -77.03 -4.93
C VAL A 209 -7.20 -76.86 -4.01
N ALA A 210 -6.15 -76.19 -4.51
CA ALA A 210 -5.05 -75.72 -3.70
C ALA A 210 -5.30 -74.26 -3.28
N GLY A 211 -5.04 -73.91 -2.04
CA GLY A 211 -5.29 -72.56 -1.55
C GLY A 211 -4.30 -72.08 -0.50
N ALA A 212 -4.23 -70.79 -0.37
CA ALA A 212 -3.44 -70.06 0.62
C ALA A 212 -4.25 -68.96 1.25
N ASP A 213 -4.20 -68.85 2.57
CA ASP A 213 -4.93 -67.84 3.33
C ASP A 213 -3.99 -66.79 3.92
N ILE A 214 -4.48 -65.55 3.91
CA ILE A 214 -3.92 -64.43 4.65
C ILE A 214 -4.90 -64.07 5.77
N ASN A 215 -4.40 -63.87 6.98
CA ASN A 215 -5.24 -63.43 8.10
C ASN A 215 -5.64 -61.96 7.92
N ALA A 216 -6.97 -61.70 7.91
CA ALA A 216 -7.54 -60.37 7.76
C ALA A 216 -7.13 -59.42 8.90
N GLU A 217 -7.00 -59.94 10.15
CA GLU A 217 -6.56 -59.10 11.29
C GLU A 217 -5.14 -58.58 11.11
N ASP A 218 -4.25 -59.38 10.54
CA ASP A 218 -2.85 -58.93 10.33
C ASP A 218 -2.77 -57.93 9.20
N MET A 219 -3.59 -58.06 8.17
CA MET A 219 -3.71 -57.08 7.12
C MET A 219 -4.35 -55.77 7.64
N LEU A 220 -5.36 -55.86 8.49
CA LEU A 220 -5.97 -54.71 9.15
C LEU A 220 -4.94 -53.90 9.95
N LYS A 221 -4.07 -54.55 10.74
CA LYS A 221 -2.99 -53.87 11.47
C LYS A 221 -2.05 -53.09 10.54
N VAL A 222 -1.70 -53.72 9.43
CA VAL A 222 -0.83 -53.05 8.41
C VAL A 222 -1.57 -51.83 7.83
N ILE A 223 -2.86 -51.92 7.52
CA ILE A 223 -3.67 -50.82 7.02
C ILE A 223 -3.83 -49.70 8.06
N GLU A 224 -3.97 -50.03 9.33
CA GLU A 224 -4.06 -49.07 10.43
C GLU A 224 -2.77 -48.25 10.60
N GLU A 225 -1.61 -48.88 10.40
CA GLU A 225 -0.30 -48.21 10.45
C GLU A 225 -0.03 -47.30 9.23
N MET A 226 -0.81 -47.44 8.15
CA MET A 226 -0.64 -46.71 6.88
C MET A 226 -1.35 -45.35 6.87
N SER A 227 -1.85 -44.84 7.99
CA SER A 227 -2.41 -43.50 8.05
C SER A 227 -1.35 -42.43 7.88
N LEU A 228 -1.48 -41.58 6.85
CA LEU A 228 -0.53 -40.51 6.55
C LEU A 228 -0.67 -39.30 7.49
N TYR A 229 -1.87 -39.03 7.96
CA TYR A 229 -2.22 -37.87 8.79
C TYR A 229 -3.26 -38.26 9.86
N ASP A 230 -3.27 -37.53 10.95
CA ASP A 230 -4.23 -37.73 12.05
C ASP A 230 -5.70 -37.67 11.56
N GLY A 231 -6.48 -38.68 11.87
CA GLY A 231 -7.86 -38.78 11.45
C GLY A 231 -8.09 -39.26 10.03
N GLY A 232 -7.01 -39.71 9.37
CA GLY A 232 -7.10 -40.44 8.10
C GLY A 232 -7.41 -41.92 8.33
N TRP A 233 -7.92 -42.58 7.30
CA TRP A 233 -8.15 -44.00 7.26
C TRP A 233 -7.83 -44.58 5.87
N SER A 234 -7.60 -45.90 5.82
CA SER A 234 -7.26 -46.58 4.58
C SER A 234 -8.13 -47.83 4.43
N ALA A 235 -8.31 -48.29 3.20
CA ALA A 235 -9.09 -49.47 2.88
C ALA A 235 -8.62 -50.16 1.62
N LEU A 236 -8.98 -51.42 1.49
CA LEU A 236 -8.93 -52.21 0.28
C LEU A 236 -10.35 -52.44 -0.26
N ILE A 237 -10.52 -52.26 -1.57
CA ILE A 237 -11.79 -52.44 -2.27
C ILE A 237 -11.55 -53.48 -3.38
N ASP A 238 -12.45 -54.44 -3.52
CA ASP A 238 -12.35 -55.48 -4.53
C ASP A 238 -12.78 -55.01 -5.94
N GLU A 239 -12.75 -55.92 -6.90
CA GLU A 239 -13.15 -55.67 -8.28
C GLU A 239 -14.65 -55.35 -8.46
N ASN A 240 -15.49 -55.75 -7.47
CA ASN A 240 -16.93 -55.48 -7.45
C ASN A 240 -17.26 -54.18 -6.76
N SER A 241 -16.25 -53.46 -6.27
CA SER A 241 -16.37 -52.24 -5.47
C SER A 241 -16.91 -52.48 -4.06
N GLU A 242 -16.66 -53.65 -3.49
CA GLU A 242 -16.97 -53.96 -2.10
C GLU A 242 -15.74 -53.70 -1.22
N PHE A 243 -15.96 -53.10 -0.06
CA PHE A 243 -14.91 -52.85 0.92
C PHE A 243 -14.50 -54.18 1.57
N ILE A 244 -13.24 -54.54 1.39
CA ILE A 244 -12.69 -55.79 1.85
C ILE A 244 -12.16 -55.70 3.27
N VAL A 245 -11.29 -54.71 3.49
CA VAL A 245 -10.71 -54.36 4.79
C VAL A 245 -10.65 -52.87 4.93
N HIS A 246 -11.07 -52.37 6.05
CA HIS A 246 -10.92 -50.95 6.43
C HIS A 246 -10.74 -50.83 7.95
N ASN A 247 -10.06 -49.79 8.39
CA ASN A 247 -10.06 -49.43 9.80
C ASN A 247 -11.37 -48.71 10.18
N ASP A 248 -11.69 -48.64 11.49
CA ASP A 248 -12.95 -48.08 12.03
C ASP A 248 -13.25 -46.61 11.68
N GLY A 249 -12.53 -46.01 10.73
CA GLY A 249 -12.69 -44.62 10.34
C GLY A 249 -13.80 -44.32 9.33
N ALA A 250 -14.31 -45.32 8.62
CA ALA A 250 -15.33 -45.17 7.59
C ALA A 250 -16.75 -45.48 8.13
N SER A 251 -17.71 -44.68 7.74
CA SER A 251 -19.13 -45.04 7.91
C SER A 251 -19.65 -45.69 6.62
N LYS A 252 -20.65 -46.59 6.74
CA LYS A 252 -21.29 -47.21 5.55
C LYS A 252 -21.78 -46.22 4.51
N LYS A 253 -22.13 -45.01 4.91
CA LYS A 253 -22.52 -43.94 3.94
C LYS A 253 -21.33 -43.38 3.21
N GLU A 254 -20.18 -43.22 3.88
CA GLU A 254 -18.94 -42.75 3.27
C GLU A 254 -18.41 -43.78 2.27
N GLU A 255 -18.46 -45.04 2.62
CA GLU A 255 -18.10 -46.15 1.73
C GLU A 255 -18.90 -46.10 0.42
N GLN A 256 -20.22 -45.95 0.50
CA GLN A 256 -21.10 -45.86 -0.65
C GLN A 256 -20.75 -44.66 -1.55
N GLU A 257 -20.48 -43.51 -0.93
CA GLU A 257 -20.09 -42.28 -1.66
C GLU A 257 -18.74 -42.44 -2.37
N ILE A 258 -17.77 -43.08 -1.71
CA ILE A 258 -16.45 -43.35 -2.32
C ILE A 258 -16.55 -44.30 -3.51
N VAL A 259 -17.36 -45.34 -3.39
CA VAL A 259 -17.61 -46.28 -4.48
C VAL A 259 -18.23 -45.56 -5.69
N GLU A 260 -19.20 -44.68 -5.46
CA GLU A 260 -19.81 -43.88 -6.52
C GLU A 260 -18.81 -42.94 -7.18
N ILE A 261 -17.95 -42.29 -6.39
CA ILE A 261 -16.90 -41.40 -6.86
C ILE A 261 -15.88 -42.19 -7.73
N LEU A 262 -15.43 -43.35 -7.29
CA LEU A 262 -14.49 -44.17 -8.03
C LEU A 262 -15.06 -44.69 -9.34
N LYS A 263 -16.32 -45.14 -9.36
CA LYS A 263 -17.04 -45.58 -10.57
C LYS A 263 -17.20 -44.48 -11.58
N ASN A 264 -17.66 -43.30 -11.14
CA ASN A 264 -17.82 -42.13 -12.01
C ASN A 264 -16.51 -41.69 -12.66
N ARG A 265 -15.39 -41.86 -11.95
CA ARG A 265 -14.07 -41.52 -12.48
C ARG A 265 -13.57 -42.53 -13.50
N GLU A 266 -13.77 -43.82 -13.26
CA GLU A 266 -13.42 -44.86 -14.25
C GLU A 266 -14.14 -44.66 -15.60
N GLU A 267 -15.38 -44.19 -15.55
CA GLU A 267 -16.18 -43.87 -16.75
C GLU A 267 -15.68 -42.65 -17.50
N GLN A 268 -15.11 -41.64 -16.78
CA GLN A 268 -14.71 -40.34 -17.37
C GLN A 268 -13.29 -40.32 -17.91
N ASP A 269 -12.31 -40.86 -17.18
CA ASP A 269 -10.88 -40.69 -17.47
C ASP A 269 -10.19 -41.95 -18.05
N GLY A 270 -10.92 -43.07 -18.19
CA GLY A 270 -10.30 -44.34 -18.52
C GLY A 270 -9.38 -44.82 -17.37
N THR A 271 -8.73 -45.95 -17.54
CA THR A 271 -7.95 -46.66 -16.51
C THR A 271 -6.73 -45.91 -15.98
N GLY A 272 -6.90 -44.82 -15.25
CA GLY A 272 -5.84 -44.25 -14.42
C GLY A 272 -5.52 -45.22 -13.27
N LYS A 273 -4.25 -45.76 -13.25
CA LYS A 273 -3.84 -46.72 -12.23
C LYS A 273 -3.84 -46.13 -10.81
N SER A 274 -3.59 -44.84 -10.66
CA SER A 274 -3.48 -44.13 -9.38
C SER A 274 -3.85 -42.67 -9.52
N GLY A 275 -4.21 -42.02 -8.42
CA GLY A 275 -4.52 -40.62 -8.40
C GLY A 275 -4.92 -40.11 -7.01
N SER A 276 -5.17 -38.79 -6.93
CA SER A 276 -5.80 -38.14 -5.78
C SER A 276 -7.04 -37.39 -6.18
N MET A 277 -7.96 -37.21 -5.25
CA MET A 277 -9.17 -36.41 -5.41
C MET A 277 -9.71 -35.90 -4.08
N SER A 278 -10.36 -34.75 -4.12
CA SER A 278 -11.08 -34.19 -2.98
C SER A 278 -12.57 -34.54 -3.05
N TYR A 279 -13.17 -34.83 -1.90
CA TYR A 279 -14.60 -35.04 -1.76
C TYR A 279 -15.10 -34.43 -0.43
N VAL A 280 -16.40 -34.21 -0.31
CA VAL A 280 -17.01 -33.63 0.90
C VAL A 280 -17.92 -34.67 1.53
N PHE A 281 -17.62 -35.11 2.73
CA PHE A 281 -18.45 -36.02 3.50
C PHE A 281 -18.81 -35.42 4.86
N ALA A 282 -20.10 -35.46 5.20
CA ALA A 282 -20.65 -34.91 6.45
C ALA A 282 -20.27 -33.45 6.74
N GLY A 283 -20.07 -32.64 5.66
CA GLY A 283 -19.66 -31.24 5.76
C GLY A 283 -18.16 -31.00 5.97
N ALA A 284 -17.36 -32.05 6.01
CA ALA A 284 -15.90 -31.98 6.05
C ALA A 284 -15.30 -32.31 4.68
N GLU A 285 -14.36 -31.49 4.23
CA GLU A 285 -13.57 -31.77 3.03
C GLU A 285 -12.48 -32.77 3.34
N LYS A 286 -12.40 -33.84 2.54
CA LYS A 286 -11.40 -34.91 2.62
C LYS A 286 -10.67 -35.06 1.30
N ILE A 287 -9.45 -35.59 1.38
CA ILE A 287 -8.62 -35.92 0.21
C ILE A 287 -8.44 -37.44 0.22
N MET A 288 -8.72 -38.06 -0.91
CA MET A 288 -8.53 -39.48 -1.13
C MET A 288 -7.43 -39.71 -2.15
N GLY A 289 -6.43 -40.52 -1.78
CA GLY A 289 -5.51 -41.15 -2.70
C GLY A 289 -6.04 -42.54 -3.05
N TYR A 290 -5.90 -42.99 -4.29
CA TYR A 290 -6.28 -44.34 -4.72
C TYR A 290 -5.19 -44.92 -5.65
N SER A 291 -5.02 -46.24 -5.61
CA SER A 291 -4.13 -46.95 -6.53
C SER A 291 -4.63 -48.39 -6.75
N LYS A 292 -4.67 -48.83 -8.00
CA LYS A 292 -5.05 -50.19 -8.38
C LYS A 292 -3.90 -51.17 -8.15
N LEU A 293 -4.22 -52.29 -7.53
CA LEU A 293 -3.33 -53.44 -7.40
C LEU A 293 -3.31 -54.25 -8.69
N GLN A 294 -2.35 -55.20 -8.77
CA GLN A 294 -2.21 -56.07 -9.95
C GLN A 294 -3.34 -57.08 -10.13
N ASN A 295 -3.96 -57.50 -9.02
CA ASN A 295 -5.12 -58.40 -8.99
C ASN A 295 -6.45 -57.69 -9.32
N GLY A 296 -6.45 -56.37 -9.63
CA GLY A 296 -7.63 -55.57 -9.95
C GLY A 296 -8.26 -54.86 -8.76
N TRP A 297 -7.84 -55.16 -7.53
CA TRP A 297 -8.32 -54.46 -6.34
C TRP A 297 -7.80 -53.01 -6.30
N THR A 298 -8.41 -52.20 -5.43
CA THR A 298 -8.01 -50.80 -5.26
C THR A 298 -7.70 -50.51 -3.79
N PHE A 299 -6.48 -50.03 -3.55
CA PHE A 299 -6.12 -49.45 -2.26
C PHE A 299 -6.47 -47.98 -2.25
N ILE A 300 -7.15 -47.55 -1.19
CA ILE A 300 -7.50 -46.14 -0.96
C ILE A 300 -6.96 -45.68 0.39
N THR A 301 -6.63 -44.41 0.47
CA THR A 301 -6.35 -43.72 1.72
C THR A 301 -7.06 -42.39 1.73
N THR A 302 -7.76 -42.06 2.79
CA THR A 302 -8.50 -40.80 2.94
C THR A 302 -7.91 -40.00 4.09
N GLN A 303 -7.89 -38.67 3.92
CA GLN A 303 -7.29 -37.77 4.89
C GLN A 303 -8.18 -36.53 5.05
N PRO A 304 -8.40 -36.00 6.26
CA PRO A 304 -9.05 -34.72 6.42
C PRO A 304 -8.24 -33.60 5.75
N SER A 305 -8.86 -32.85 4.84
CA SER A 305 -8.22 -31.71 4.14
C SER A 305 -7.60 -30.72 5.13
N ASP A 306 -8.25 -30.54 6.26
CA ASP A 306 -7.76 -29.70 7.35
C ASP A 306 -6.42 -30.16 7.95
N ALA A 307 -6.21 -31.45 8.11
CA ALA A 307 -4.97 -31.99 8.63
C ALA A 307 -3.83 -31.87 7.58
N VAL A 308 -4.16 -32.18 6.34
CA VAL A 308 -3.26 -32.15 5.20
C VAL A 308 -2.72 -30.73 4.92
N TYR A 309 -3.63 -29.74 4.83
CA TYR A 309 -3.28 -28.37 4.48
C TYR A 309 -3.02 -27.47 5.69
N ARG A 310 -3.01 -27.98 6.91
CA ARG A 310 -2.69 -27.22 8.13
C ARG A 310 -1.38 -26.43 8.02
N PRO A 311 -0.26 -27.00 7.53
CA PRO A 311 1.00 -26.27 7.41
C PRO A 311 0.90 -25.10 6.45
N ILE A 312 0.18 -25.27 5.34
CA ILE A 312 -0.04 -24.23 4.33
C ILE A 312 -0.89 -23.10 4.89
N ARG A 313 -1.96 -23.42 5.62
CA ARG A 313 -2.80 -22.42 6.30
C ARG A 313 -2.03 -21.65 7.36
N MET A 314 -1.20 -22.31 8.15
CA MET A 314 -0.32 -21.65 9.12
C MET A 314 0.66 -20.69 8.42
N LEU A 315 1.23 -21.11 7.29
CA LEU A 315 2.11 -20.24 6.48
C LEU A 315 1.35 -19.01 5.96
N LYS A 316 0.17 -19.21 5.34
CA LYS A 316 -0.70 -18.12 4.84
C LYS A 316 -1.03 -17.12 5.97
N THR A 317 -1.43 -17.62 7.14
CA THR A 317 -1.78 -16.79 8.30
C THR A 317 -0.57 -16.03 8.85
N THR A 318 0.58 -16.68 8.96
CA THR A 318 1.83 -16.05 9.43
C THR A 318 2.27 -14.94 8.49
N MET A 319 2.24 -15.17 7.17
CA MET A 319 2.58 -14.17 6.17
C MET A 319 1.61 -12.97 6.18
N PHE A 320 0.32 -13.23 6.39
CA PHE A 320 -0.68 -12.18 6.52
C PHE A 320 -0.43 -11.30 7.77
N ILE A 321 -0.16 -11.91 8.93
CA ILE A 321 0.17 -11.20 10.17
C ILE A 321 1.45 -10.37 9.98
N LEU A 322 2.48 -10.94 9.36
CA LEU A 322 3.73 -10.24 9.06
C LEU A 322 3.50 -9.04 8.15
N GLY A 323 2.64 -9.17 7.14
CA GLY A 323 2.25 -8.08 6.26
C GLY A 323 1.57 -6.93 7.02
N ILE A 324 0.62 -7.24 7.90
CA ILE A 324 -0.03 -6.24 8.76
C ILE A 324 1.00 -5.55 9.68
N PHE A 325 1.89 -6.31 10.30
CA PHE A 325 2.93 -5.77 11.17
C PHE A 325 3.87 -4.81 10.43
N LEU A 326 4.25 -5.15 9.19
CA LEU A 326 5.05 -4.29 8.32
C LEU A 326 4.34 -2.96 8.03
N VAL A 327 3.04 -3.00 7.70
CA VAL A 327 2.25 -1.79 7.43
C VAL A 327 2.13 -0.91 8.68
N ILE A 328 1.84 -1.50 9.84
CA ILE A 328 1.74 -0.76 11.11
C ILE A 328 3.08 -0.14 11.51
N SER A 329 4.16 -0.90 11.43
CA SER A 329 5.53 -0.44 11.74
C SER A 329 5.93 0.73 10.85
N PHE A 330 5.59 0.64 9.57
CA PHE A 330 5.85 1.70 8.62
C PHE A 330 5.01 2.96 8.89
N MET A 331 3.74 2.81 9.20
CA MET A 331 2.89 3.94 9.58
C MET A 331 3.45 4.67 10.81
N ALA A 332 3.89 3.92 11.81
CA ALA A 332 4.56 4.47 13.00
C ALA A 332 5.86 5.19 12.64
N PHE A 333 6.67 4.63 11.74
CA PHE A 333 7.89 5.26 11.23
C PHE A 333 7.58 6.58 10.50
N LEU A 334 6.59 6.60 9.59
CA LEU A 334 6.18 7.83 8.90
C LEU A 334 5.75 8.92 9.88
N ILE A 335 4.93 8.58 10.89
CA ILE A 335 4.49 9.53 11.92
C ILE A 335 5.67 10.05 12.73
N ALA A 336 6.58 9.17 13.16
CA ALA A 336 7.75 9.54 13.94
C ALA A 336 8.73 10.43 13.14
N PHE A 337 8.87 10.18 11.84
CA PHE A 337 9.81 10.92 10.99
C PHE A 337 9.24 12.25 10.48
N SER A 338 7.92 12.34 10.26
CA SER A 338 7.28 13.56 9.75
C SER A 338 7.15 14.66 10.80
N LYS A 339 6.89 14.31 12.07
CA LYS A 339 6.73 15.29 13.16
C LYS A 339 7.90 16.26 13.33
N PRO A 340 9.17 15.82 13.48
CA PRO A 340 10.29 16.74 13.72
C PRO A 340 10.59 17.64 12.51
N ILE A 341 10.29 17.18 11.30
CA ILE A 341 10.52 17.96 10.07
C ILE A 341 9.46 19.08 9.97
N LEU A 342 8.19 18.77 10.20
CA LEU A 342 7.10 19.74 10.18
C LEU A 342 7.28 20.83 11.25
N THR A 343 7.67 20.45 12.46
CA THR A 343 7.93 21.43 13.55
C THR A 343 9.13 22.33 13.27
N LYS A 344 10.18 21.78 12.66
CA LYS A 344 11.38 22.57 12.29
C LYS A 344 11.06 23.57 11.18
N THR A 345 10.28 23.17 10.19
CA THR A 345 9.87 24.05 9.07
C THR A 345 9.01 25.21 9.58
N SER A 346 8.01 24.92 10.41
CA SER A 346 7.16 25.97 11.00
C SER A 346 7.94 26.97 11.84
N ARG A 347 8.93 26.50 12.62
CA ARG A 347 9.78 27.38 13.42
C ARG A 347 10.68 28.26 12.56
N LEU A 348 11.24 27.73 11.48
CA LEU A 348 12.04 28.52 10.54
C LEU A 348 11.21 29.59 9.80
N GLU A 349 9.96 29.27 9.45
CA GLU A 349 9.05 30.24 8.85
C GLU A 349 8.72 31.39 9.83
N GLU A 350 8.49 31.08 11.11
CA GLU A 350 8.25 32.10 12.14
C GLU A 350 9.49 32.96 12.41
N GLU A 351 10.70 32.36 12.50
CA GLU A 351 11.95 33.10 12.65
C GLU A 351 12.22 34.05 11.46
N ASN A 352 11.93 33.61 10.23
CA ASN A 352 12.09 34.46 9.05
C ASN A 352 11.10 35.62 9.04
N ARG A 353 9.82 35.37 9.39
CA ARG A 353 8.80 36.41 9.50
C ARG A 353 9.19 37.48 10.54
N ASN A 354 9.74 37.06 11.67
CA ASN A 354 10.23 37.97 12.70
C ASN A 354 11.42 38.82 12.21
N LYS A 355 12.32 38.25 11.42
CA LYS A 355 13.44 39.00 10.83
C LYS A 355 12.96 40.07 9.84
N GLU A 356 11.97 39.76 9.01
CA GLU A 356 11.37 40.72 8.08
C GLU A 356 10.76 41.93 8.84
N ILE A 357 10.02 41.67 9.92
CA ILE A 357 9.47 42.72 10.77
C ILE A 357 10.57 43.63 11.33
N ILE A 358 11.68 43.07 11.80
CA ILE A 358 12.82 43.83 12.32
C ILE A 358 13.47 44.70 11.22
N ILE A 359 13.63 44.19 10.00
CA ILE A 359 14.19 44.93 8.89
C ILE A 359 13.30 46.15 8.53
N ILE A 360 11.99 45.95 8.47
CA ILE A 360 11.04 47.04 8.22
C ILE A 360 11.13 48.10 9.33
N TYR A 361 11.21 47.69 10.59
CA TYR A 361 11.36 48.61 11.70
C TYR A 361 12.67 49.40 11.67
N GLN A 362 13.79 48.77 11.37
CA GLN A 362 15.12 49.41 11.28
C GLN A 362 15.16 50.41 10.12
N SER A 363 14.61 50.06 8.96
CA SER A 363 14.54 50.98 7.82
C SER A 363 13.69 52.23 8.12
N ARG A 364 12.59 52.05 8.82
CA ARG A 364 11.76 53.18 9.28
C ARG A 364 12.55 54.09 10.22
N GLN A 365 13.31 53.55 11.16
CA GLN A 365 14.15 54.32 12.07
C GLN A 365 15.25 55.12 11.32
N ALA A 366 15.88 54.50 10.33
CA ALA A 366 16.89 55.18 9.51
C ALA A 366 16.29 56.38 8.73
N LYS A 367 15.09 56.17 8.15
CA LYS A 367 14.39 57.23 7.39
C LYS A 367 13.94 58.37 8.30
N ILE A 368 13.50 58.09 9.52
CA ILE A 368 13.19 59.09 10.57
C ILE A 368 14.42 59.93 10.89
N GLY A 369 15.61 59.30 11.01
CA GLY A 369 16.88 59.98 11.28
C GLY A 369 17.24 61.01 10.16
N GLU A 370 17.08 60.62 8.92
CA GLU A 370 17.28 61.51 7.75
C GLU A 370 16.31 62.72 7.78
N MET A 371 15.03 62.47 8.05
CA MET A 371 14.02 63.51 8.10
C MET A 371 14.20 64.49 9.25
N VAL A 372 14.63 64.02 10.43
CA VAL A 372 14.95 64.93 11.60
C VAL A 372 16.04 65.92 11.20
N GLY A 373 17.06 65.50 10.42
CA GLY A 373 18.07 66.38 9.87
C GLY A 373 17.47 67.51 9.00
N ASN A 374 16.58 67.14 8.07
CA ASN A 374 15.93 68.09 7.19
C ASN A 374 15.01 69.04 7.92
N ILE A 375 14.21 68.55 8.89
CA ILE A 375 13.33 69.38 9.69
C ILE A 375 14.13 70.40 10.54
N THR A 376 15.27 70.03 11.05
CA THR A 376 16.13 70.95 11.83
C THR A 376 16.57 72.10 10.95
N HIS A 377 16.88 71.90 9.68
CA HIS A 377 17.20 72.94 8.73
C HIS A 377 15.99 73.78 8.39
N GLN A 378 14.82 73.15 8.11
CA GLN A 378 13.56 73.84 7.83
C GLN A 378 13.08 74.74 8.98
N TRP A 379 13.37 74.43 10.23
CA TRP A 379 13.01 75.25 11.40
C TRP A 379 13.96 76.41 11.62
N LYS A 380 15.23 76.27 11.27
CA LYS A 380 16.20 77.38 11.38
C LYS A 380 15.81 78.59 10.53
N GLN A 381 15.23 78.39 9.35
CA GLN A 381 14.88 79.46 8.43
C GLN A 381 13.75 80.35 8.95
N PRO A 382 12.55 79.82 9.30
CA PRO A 382 11.48 80.64 9.83
C PRO A 382 11.85 81.31 11.17
N LEU A 383 12.59 80.60 12.05
CA LEU A 383 13.09 81.20 13.30
C LEU A 383 14.03 82.39 13.03
N ASN A 384 14.92 82.29 12.06
CA ASN A 384 15.78 83.40 11.63
C ASN A 384 14.93 84.55 11.06
N THR A 385 13.89 84.25 10.30
CA THR A 385 12.98 85.25 9.74
C THR A 385 12.18 85.96 10.83
N ILE A 386 11.70 85.23 11.85
CA ILE A 386 11.04 85.80 13.01
C ILE A 386 12.01 86.75 13.75
N ASN A 387 13.26 86.28 14.02
CA ASN A 387 14.27 87.07 14.66
C ASN A 387 14.58 88.37 13.89
N LEU A 388 14.65 88.30 12.56
CA LEU A 388 14.87 89.45 11.70
C LEU A 388 13.71 90.47 11.78
N ILE A 389 12.44 89.94 11.74
CA ILE A 389 11.24 90.77 11.87
C ILE A 389 11.21 91.48 13.23
N LEU A 390 11.49 90.74 14.33
CA LEU A 390 11.55 91.26 15.66
C LEU A 390 12.67 92.30 15.82
N GLY A 391 13.84 92.02 15.20
CA GLY A 391 14.97 92.99 15.16
C GLY A 391 14.59 94.30 14.45
N ASN A 392 13.94 94.15 13.29
CA ASN A 392 13.46 95.32 12.54
C ASN A 392 12.36 96.09 13.29
N LEU A 393 11.50 95.46 14.00
CA LEU A 393 10.49 96.07 14.88
C LEU A 393 11.13 96.84 16.02
N LEU A 394 12.15 96.30 16.66
CA LEU A 394 12.90 96.93 17.74
C LEU A 394 13.62 98.13 17.26
N ASP A 395 14.26 98.05 16.10
CA ASP A 395 14.95 99.20 15.52
C ASP A 395 13.98 100.33 15.07
N SER A 396 12.85 99.99 14.49
CA SER A 396 11.76 100.93 14.17
C SER A 396 11.23 101.65 15.39
N TYR A 397 11.11 100.95 16.53
CA TYR A 397 10.76 101.54 17.77
C TYR A 397 11.83 102.51 18.29
N ARG A 398 13.06 102.13 18.28
CA ARG A 398 14.25 102.97 18.73
C ARG A 398 14.40 104.27 17.94
N TYR A 399 14.08 104.21 16.61
CA TYR A 399 14.19 105.38 15.73
C TYR A 399 12.91 106.18 15.63
N GLY A 400 11.83 105.78 16.32
CA GLY A 400 10.56 106.48 16.34
C GLY A 400 9.71 106.31 15.04
N ASP A 401 10.07 105.36 14.18
CA ASP A 401 9.38 105.08 12.90
C ASP A 401 8.35 103.90 12.99
N LEU A 402 8.03 103.50 14.18
CA LEU A 402 6.99 102.44 14.43
C LEU A 402 5.63 103.04 14.46
N ASP A 403 4.80 102.84 13.39
CA ASP A 403 3.40 103.13 13.35
C ASP A 403 2.55 101.82 13.57
N GLU A 404 1.25 101.94 13.87
CA GLU A 404 0.30 100.88 14.14
C GLU A 404 0.25 99.88 12.92
N LYS A 405 0.24 100.37 11.71
CA LYS A 405 0.15 99.59 10.48
C LYS A 405 1.38 98.74 10.24
N ARG A 406 2.52 99.19 10.63
CA ARG A 406 3.82 98.46 10.49
C ARG A 406 3.94 97.37 11.59
N LEU A 407 3.48 97.68 12.76
CA LEU A 407 3.39 96.73 13.90
C LEU A 407 2.45 95.58 13.51
N GLU A 408 1.20 95.94 13.10
CA GLU A 408 0.16 94.96 12.72
C GLU A 408 0.66 94.06 11.60
N LYS A 409 1.25 94.57 10.52
CA LYS A 409 1.81 93.82 9.38
C LYS A 409 2.95 92.86 9.84
N SER A 410 3.76 93.27 10.77
CA SER A 410 4.87 92.46 11.27
C SER A 410 4.37 91.33 12.17
N VAL A 411 3.41 91.61 13.04
CA VAL A 411 2.77 90.62 13.91
C VAL A 411 2.06 89.56 13.05
N THR A 412 1.18 89.95 12.11
CA THR A 412 0.50 89.03 11.21
C THR A 412 1.47 88.14 10.41
N LYS A 413 2.63 88.73 9.98
CA LYS A 413 3.65 87.95 9.32
C LYS A 413 4.34 86.92 10.21
N VAL A 414 4.58 87.23 11.51
CA VAL A 414 5.13 86.29 12.49
C VAL A 414 4.10 85.24 12.81
N GLU A 415 2.82 85.58 13.01
CA GLU A 415 1.73 84.62 13.26
C GLU A 415 1.64 83.60 12.11
N GLY A 416 1.62 84.06 10.83
CA GLY A 416 1.59 83.14 9.69
C GLY A 416 2.81 82.23 9.59
N ILE A 417 4.01 82.68 10.02
CA ILE A 417 5.21 81.84 10.06
C ILE A 417 5.07 80.76 11.15
N VAL A 418 4.57 81.12 12.37
CA VAL A 418 4.37 80.20 13.48
C VAL A 418 3.27 79.15 13.14
N GLU A 419 2.20 79.58 12.46
CA GLU A 419 1.15 78.66 11.98
C GLU A 419 1.70 77.62 11.01
N LYS A 420 2.44 78.07 10.00
CA LYS A 420 3.10 77.17 9.06
C LYS A 420 4.09 76.19 9.72
N MET A 421 4.84 76.65 10.75
CA MET A 421 5.70 75.75 11.56
C MET A 421 4.88 74.70 12.32
N SER A 422 3.71 75.08 12.84
CA SER A 422 2.80 74.18 13.59
C SER A 422 2.22 73.12 12.67
N GLU A 423 1.79 73.46 11.44
CA GLU A 423 1.31 72.54 10.44
C GLU A 423 2.37 71.50 10.09
N THR A 424 3.61 71.94 9.85
CA THR A 424 4.76 71.06 9.54
C THR A 424 5.01 70.05 10.68
N ILE A 425 4.84 70.45 11.97
CA ILE A 425 4.95 69.52 13.13
C ILE A 425 3.83 68.49 13.10
N THR A 426 2.62 68.88 12.77
CA THR A 426 1.44 68.03 12.73
C THR A 426 1.61 66.97 11.65
N ASP A 427 2.03 67.33 10.45
CA ASP A 427 2.31 66.44 9.34
C ASP A 427 3.41 65.43 9.69
N PHE A 428 4.51 65.90 10.31
CA PHE A 428 5.56 65.04 10.77
C PHE A 428 5.13 64.06 11.88
N SER A 429 4.30 64.51 12.85
CA SER A 429 3.77 63.67 13.90
C SER A 429 2.84 62.62 13.36
N GLY A 430 2.05 62.93 12.34
CA GLY A 430 1.19 62.01 11.61
C GLY A 430 1.99 60.92 10.89
N PHE A 431 3.07 61.30 10.24
CA PHE A 431 3.98 60.41 9.58
C PHE A 431 4.65 59.39 10.52
N LEU A 432 4.95 59.77 11.77
CA LEU A 432 5.59 58.90 12.75
C LEU A 432 4.66 57.82 13.37
N LYS A 433 3.35 58.00 13.38
CA LYS A 433 2.38 57.10 14.02
C LYS A 433 2.16 55.86 13.15
N PRO A 434 2.38 54.62 13.67
CA PRO A 434 2.01 53.42 12.96
C PRO A 434 0.48 53.31 12.88
N ALA A 435 -0.07 53.10 11.68
CA ALA A 435 -1.48 52.78 11.53
C ALA A 435 -1.70 51.33 11.99
N LYS A 436 -2.65 51.14 12.93
CA LYS A 436 -3.01 49.84 13.48
C LYS A 436 -4.11 49.14 12.70
N GLU A 437 -4.98 49.88 12.03
CA GLU A 437 -6.14 49.36 11.32
C GLU A 437 -6.21 49.95 9.92
N LYS A 438 -6.75 49.20 8.98
CA LYS A 438 -7.07 49.70 7.65
C LYS A 438 -8.30 50.61 7.70
N THR A 439 -8.23 51.73 7.03
CA THR A 439 -9.33 52.72 6.96
C THR A 439 -9.47 53.23 5.53
N LEU A 440 -10.61 53.78 5.20
CA LEU A 440 -10.76 54.60 4.00
C LEU A 440 -10.00 55.88 4.17
N PHE A 441 -9.18 56.26 3.19
CA PHE A 441 -8.41 57.53 3.21
C PHE A 441 -8.37 58.17 1.82
N ASP A 442 -8.24 59.50 1.82
CA ASP A 442 -8.04 60.27 0.57
C ASP A 442 -6.58 60.26 0.15
N VAL A 443 -6.31 59.77 -1.06
CA VAL A 443 -4.94 59.72 -1.63
C VAL A 443 -4.36 61.11 -1.81
N ARG A 444 -5.20 62.14 -2.03
CA ARG A 444 -4.75 63.56 -2.15
C ARG A 444 -4.12 64.05 -0.85
N ASP A 445 -4.69 63.70 0.30
CA ASP A 445 -4.13 64.06 1.61
C ASP A 445 -2.76 63.42 1.83
N CYS A 446 -2.56 62.17 1.40
CA CYS A 446 -1.28 61.52 1.47
C CYS A 446 -0.23 62.16 0.58
N ILE A 447 -0.61 62.55 -0.64
CA ILE A 447 0.30 63.25 -1.59
C ILE A 447 0.62 64.62 -1.04
N SER A 448 -0.41 65.41 -0.57
CA SER A 448 -0.22 66.73 0.01
C SER A 448 0.77 66.71 1.18
N SER A 449 0.59 65.77 2.11
CA SER A 449 1.51 65.55 3.25
C SER A 449 2.92 65.22 2.78
N ALA A 450 3.09 64.32 1.80
CA ALA A 450 4.39 63.94 1.28
C ALA A 450 5.08 65.12 0.58
N VAL A 451 4.34 65.93 -0.19
CA VAL A 451 4.83 67.12 -0.85
C VAL A 451 5.23 68.20 0.15
N SER A 452 4.43 68.46 1.18
CA SER A 452 4.76 69.38 2.28
C SER A 452 6.12 69.07 2.92
N LEU A 453 6.37 67.80 3.18
CA LEU A 453 7.66 67.33 3.73
C LEU A 453 8.86 67.52 2.76
N MET A 454 8.63 67.71 1.48
CA MET A 454 9.64 67.90 0.44
C MET A 454 9.72 69.32 -0.13
N GLU A 455 8.88 70.25 0.29
CA GLU A 455 8.72 71.58 -0.29
C GLU A 455 10.06 72.33 -0.43
N GLU A 456 10.89 72.30 0.62
CA GLU A 456 12.21 72.92 0.58
C GLU A 456 13.16 72.25 -0.43
N SER A 457 13.18 70.94 -0.43
CA SER A 457 14.04 70.15 -1.31
C SER A 457 13.67 70.34 -2.79
N ILE A 458 12.40 70.43 -3.11
CA ILE A 458 11.86 70.72 -4.44
C ILE A 458 12.26 72.13 -4.86
N THR A 459 12.09 73.10 -3.94
CA THR A 459 12.38 74.52 -4.20
C THR A 459 13.89 74.77 -4.42
N VAL A 460 14.74 74.22 -3.55
CA VAL A 460 16.21 74.36 -3.64
C VAL A 460 16.73 73.73 -4.94
N ASN A 461 16.18 72.59 -5.35
CA ASN A 461 16.62 71.91 -6.58
C ASN A 461 15.91 72.46 -7.85
N ARG A 462 15.07 73.48 -7.73
CA ARG A 462 14.29 74.12 -8.80
C ARG A 462 13.48 73.12 -9.61
N ILE A 463 12.83 72.16 -8.94
CA ILE A 463 11.99 71.15 -9.56
C ILE A 463 10.57 71.67 -9.70
N LYS A 464 10.01 71.54 -10.88
CA LYS A 464 8.57 71.81 -11.10
C LYS A 464 7.78 70.57 -10.75
N LEU A 465 6.90 70.66 -9.77
CA LEU A 465 6.01 69.58 -9.35
C LEU A 465 4.59 69.88 -9.82
N ASP A 466 4.04 69.04 -10.67
CA ASP A 466 2.67 69.06 -11.14
C ASP A 466 1.87 67.92 -10.49
N VAL A 467 0.78 68.24 -9.78
CA VAL A 467 -0.14 67.23 -9.18
C VAL A 467 -1.46 67.28 -9.93
N ILE A 468 -1.80 66.18 -10.61
CA ILE A 468 -3.02 66.06 -11.42
C ILE A 468 -3.93 65.02 -10.74
N CYS A 469 -5.13 65.45 -10.34
CA CYS A 469 -6.08 64.61 -9.68
C CYS A 469 -7.32 64.41 -10.54
N ASN A 470 -7.54 63.22 -11.05
CA ASN A 470 -8.65 62.86 -11.94
C ASN A 470 -9.74 62.00 -11.26
N THR A 471 -9.69 61.83 -9.95
CA THR A 471 -10.71 61.08 -9.18
C THR A 471 -10.89 61.66 -7.79
N GLU A 472 -12.10 61.48 -7.24
CA GLU A 472 -12.45 61.85 -5.86
C GLU A 472 -12.63 60.61 -4.97
N ARG A 473 -12.26 59.42 -5.47
CA ARG A 473 -12.46 58.15 -4.75
C ARG A 473 -11.40 57.98 -3.64
N GLN A 474 -11.82 57.27 -2.59
CA GLN A 474 -11.00 56.95 -1.43
C GLN A 474 -10.39 55.54 -1.57
N ALA A 475 -9.17 55.37 -1.13
CA ALA A 475 -8.47 54.10 -1.07
C ALA A 475 -8.74 53.42 0.29
N TYR A 476 -8.75 52.09 0.29
CA TYR A 476 -8.84 51.30 1.51
C TYR A 476 -7.44 50.71 1.90
N GLY A 477 -6.97 51.08 3.10
CA GLY A 477 -5.66 50.65 3.58
C GLY A 477 -5.12 51.51 4.71
N TYR A 478 -3.82 51.73 4.69
CA TYR A 478 -3.09 52.49 5.71
C TYR A 478 -2.61 53.81 5.17
N GLY A 479 -3.37 54.90 5.35
CA GLY A 479 -3.05 56.21 4.79
C GLY A 479 -1.66 56.74 5.16
N ASN A 480 -1.25 56.59 6.44
CA ASN A 480 0.09 57.01 6.85
C ASN A 480 1.21 56.21 6.14
N GLU A 481 1.01 54.92 5.85
CA GLU A 481 1.99 54.12 5.12
C GLU A 481 2.02 54.46 3.63
N MET A 482 0.85 54.82 3.06
CA MET A 482 0.79 55.34 1.72
C MET A 482 1.56 56.64 1.60
N THR A 483 1.47 57.56 2.58
CA THR A 483 2.29 58.78 2.63
C THR A 483 3.79 58.46 2.60
N HIS A 484 4.25 57.37 3.30
CA HIS A 484 5.63 56.90 3.22
C HIS A 484 5.99 56.42 1.84
N VAL A 485 5.09 55.66 1.16
CA VAL A 485 5.34 55.19 -0.21
C VAL A 485 5.51 56.36 -1.14
N ILE A 486 4.56 57.33 -1.12
CA ILE A 486 4.61 58.53 -1.97
C ILE A 486 5.87 59.34 -1.70
N PHE A 487 6.22 59.60 -0.44
CA PHE A 487 7.44 60.31 -0.06
C PHE A 487 8.71 59.62 -0.60
N ASN A 488 8.78 58.29 -0.51
CA ASN A 488 9.90 57.54 -1.03
C ASN A 488 9.99 57.63 -2.56
N LEU A 489 8.87 57.54 -3.29
CA LEU A 489 8.85 57.67 -4.73
C LEU A 489 9.25 59.09 -5.20
N LEU A 490 8.77 60.13 -4.50
CA LEU A 490 9.13 61.51 -4.75
C LEU A 490 10.62 61.79 -4.49
N ASN A 491 11.21 61.24 -3.42
CA ASN A 491 12.64 61.34 -3.16
C ASN A 491 13.46 60.67 -4.28
N ASN A 492 13.07 59.47 -4.73
CA ASN A 492 13.74 58.79 -5.83
C ASN A 492 13.65 59.60 -7.12
N ALA A 493 12.51 60.20 -7.41
CA ALA A 493 12.30 61.07 -8.57
C ALA A 493 13.19 62.33 -8.52
N ARG A 494 13.22 63.03 -7.35
CA ARG A 494 14.11 64.16 -7.12
C ARG A 494 15.59 63.79 -7.38
N ASP A 495 16.02 62.71 -6.80
CA ASP A 495 17.41 62.26 -6.87
C ASP A 495 17.81 61.90 -8.30
N ALA A 496 16.90 61.22 -9.05
CA ALA A 496 17.13 60.92 -10.46
C ALA A 496 17.29 62.19 -11.35
N ILE A 497 16.49 63.23 -11.03
CA ILE A 497 16.57 64.52 -11.71
C ILE A 497 17.87 65.28 -11.37
N VAL A 498 18.26 65.28 -10.09
CA VAL A 498 19.48 65.96 -9.64
C VAL A 498 20.72 65.29 -10.23
N GLU A 499 20.74 63.95 -10.27
CA GLU A 499 21.85 63.19 -10.89
C GLU A 499 21.94 63.40 -12.43
N ALA A 500 20.79 63.57 -13.08
CA ALA A 500 20.76 63.82 -14.52
C ALA A 500 21.20 65.21 -14.91
N ASP A 501 21.30 66.16 -13.96
CA ASP A 501 21.58 67.62 -14.17
C ASP A 501 20.71 68.24 -15.28
N ALA A 502 19.42 67.83 -15.32
CA ALA A 502 18.46 68.22 -16.34
C ALA A 502 18.21 69.74 -16.30
N GLU A 503 18.11 70.40 -17.44
CA GLU A 503 17.79 71.84 -17.55
C GLU A 503 16.31 72.13 -17.19
N ASP A 504 15.38 71.28 -17.66
CA ASP A 504 13.94 71.29 -17.27
C ASP A 504 13.69 70.16 -16.24
N ARG A 505 13.59 70.49 -14.97
CA ARG A 505 13.44 69.58 -13.84
C ARG A 505 11.99 69.44 -13.49
N ARG A 506 11.36 68.27 -13.82
CA ARG A 506 9.93 68.07 -13.64
C ARG A 506 9.58 66.74 -12.96
N ILE A 507 8.68 66.78 -12.00
CA ILE A 507 8.00 65.64 -11.41
C ILE A 507 6.50 65.80 -11.65
N THR A 508 5.83 64.76 -12.11
CA THR A 508 4.37 64.76 -12.28
C THR A 508 3.80 63.63 -11.44
N VAL A 509 2.84 63.95 -10.60
CA VAL A 509 2.06 62.97 -9.83
C VAL A 509 0.64 62.98 -10.38
N GLU A 510 0.17 61.85 -10.88
CA GLU A 510 -1.19 61.72 -11.41
C GLU A 510 -1.97 60.65 -10.65
N ILE A 511 -3.22 60.98 -10.25
CA ILE A 511 -4.17 60.06 -9.63
C ILE A 511 -5.31 59.83 -10.62
N SER A 512 -5.59 58.58 -10.95
CA SER A 512 -6.66 58.17 -11.88
C SER A 512 -7.33 56.89 -11.44
N GLU A 513 -8.45 56.58 -12.05
CA GLU A 513 -9.13 55.31 -11.85
C GLU A 513 -8.55 54.23 -12.78
N ALA A 514 -8.43 52.98 -12.27
CA ALA A 514 -8.05 51.84 -13.06
C ALA A 514 -9.10 50.75 -12.88
N VAL A 515 -9.65 50.21 -13.99
CA VAL A 515 -10.54 49.09 -13.99
C VAL A 515 -9.74 47.80 -14.14
N SER A 516 -9.91 46.85 -13.26
CA SER A 516 -9.31 45.51 -13.35
C SER A 516 -9.88 44.80 -14.58
N GLY A 517 -9.19 44.87 -15.73
CA GLY A 517 -9.67 44.14 -16.93
C GLY A 517 -9.38 44.76 -18.29
N SER A 518 -8.89 45.95 -18.43
CA SER A 518 -8.58 46.53 -19.75
C SER A 518 -7.09 46.53 -20.08
N GLY A 519 -6.58 45.35 -20.43
CA GLY A 519 -5.24 45.14 -21.00
C GLY A 519 -5.32 44.53 -22.40
N ARG A 520 -5.82 45.31 -23.37
CA ARG A 520 -5.55 45.06 -24.80
C ARG A 520 -5.04 46.36 -25.37
N ASP A 521 -3.72 46.43 -25.52
CA ASP A 521 -3.02 46.84 -26.73
C ASP A 521 -1.52 46.94 -26.45
N GLY A 522 -0.73 46.24 -27.28
CA GLY A 522 0.72 46.45 -27.33
C GLY A 522 1.56 45.19 -27.18
N ALA A 523 1.78 44.52 -28.30
CA ALA A 523 2.66 43.36 -28.46
C ALA A 523 4.05 43.57 -27.89
N ALA A 524 4.39 42.82 -26.80
CA ALA A 524 5.73 42.26 -26.51
C ALA A 524 5.76 41.69 -25.06
N ALA A 525 5.27 40.47 -24.81
CA ALA A 525 5.60 39.70 -23.59
C ALA A 525 5.20 38.23 -23.73
N VAL A 526 6.00 37.46 -24.45
CA VAL A 526 5.84 36.00 -24.59
C VAL A 526 6.91 35.30 -23.75
N SER A 527 7.07 35.57 -22.46
CA SER A 527 7.92 34.72 -21.61
C SER A 527 7.64 34.71 -20.11
N ALA A 528 6.53 35.33 -19.62
CA ALA A 528 6.22 35.35 -18.18
C ALA A 528 4.92 34.57 -17.79
N GLU A 529 4.40 33.73 -18.67
CA GLU A 529 3.03 33.16 -18.54
C GLU A 529 2.87 31.88 -17.71
N LYS A 530 3.93 31.41 -17.06
CA LYS A 530 3.85 30.14 -16.29
C LYS A 530 3.81 30.26 -14.75
N SER A 531 4.06 31.43 -14.17
CA SER A 531 4.04 31.62 -12.72
C SER A 531 2.82 32.40 -12.19
N ALA A 532 2.08 33.07 -13.05
CA ALA A 532 0.98 33.98 -12.67
C ALA A 532 -0.41 33.29 -12.61
N LYS A 533 -0.53 31.99 -12.92
CA LYS A 533 -1.85 31.30 -12.98
C LYS A 533 -2.42 30.81 -11.65
N LYS A 534 -1.79 31.09 -10.51
CA LYS A 534 -2.27 30.60 -9.20
C LYS A 534 -2.68 31.70 -8.22
N SER A 535 -2.47 32.99 -8.52
CA SER A 535 -2.88 34.12 -7.67
C SER A 535 -3.97 35.02 -8.27
N ALA A 536 -4.44 34.73 -9.48
CA ALA A 536 -5.39 35.59 -10.19
C ALA A 536 -6.82 35.05 -10.17
N LYS A 537 -7.20 34.27 -9.15
CA LYS A 537 -8.57 33.70 -9.08
C LYS A 537 -9.53 34.42 -8.12
N ASP A 538 -9.05 35.40 -7.35
CA ASP A 538 -9.85 36.04 -6.30
C ASP A 538 -9.98 37.59 -6.41
N ALA A 539 -9.76 38.18 -7.59
CA ALA A 539 -9.94 39.60 -7.79
C ALA A 539 -10.83 39.89 -9.01
N ASP A 540 -12.03 39.32 -9.02
CA ASP A 540 -13.07 39.70 -9.98
C ASP A 540 -13.79 40.95 -9.46
N GLY A 541 -13.49 42.12 -10.08
CA GLY A 541 -14.36 43.28 -10.05
C GLY A 541 -14.09 44.38 -9.02
N CYS A 542 -12.94 44.43 -8.34
CA CYS A 542 -12.60 45.57 -7.50
C CYS A 542 -12.07 46.75 -8.33
N ASP A 543 -12.71 47.94 -8.21
CA ASP A 543 -12.18 49.19 -8.76
C ASP A 543 -10.89 49.56 -8.03
N MET A 544 -9.89 49.97 -8.78
CA MET A 544 -8.53 50.29 -8.28
C MET A 544 -8.23 51.78 -8.51
N ILE A 545 -7.53 52.39 -7.57
CA ILE A 545 -6.97 53.70 -7.71
C ILE A 545 -5.52 53.55 -8.22
N LYS A 546 -5.22 54.24 -9.31
CA LYS A 546 -3.87 54.30 -9.92
C LYS A 546 -3.21 55.62 -9.54
N ILE A 547 -2.03 55.54 -8.95
CA ILE A 547 -1.16 56.69 -8.65
C ILE A 547 0.10 56.48 -9.47
N THR A 548 0.46 57.49 -10.30
CA THR A 548 1.70 57.51 -11.02
C THR A 548 2.60 58.64 -10.54
N VAL A 549 3.84 58.35 -10.29
CA VAL A 549 4.90 59.33 -10.02
C VAL A 549 5.93 59.24 -11.15
N SER A 550 5.96 60.24 -12.03
CA SER A 550 6.86 60.29 -13.15
C SER A 550 7.83 61.45 -13.04
N ASN A 551 9.05 61.25 -13.53
CA ASN A 551 10.10 62.26 -13.58
C ASN A 551 10.80 62.21 -14.92
N ASN A 552 11.46 63.32 -15.28
CA ASN A 552 12.30 63.41 -16.49
C ASN A 552 13.81 63.38 -16.17
N GLY A 553 14.19 62.62 -15.13
CA GLY A 553 15.57 62.37 -14.75
C GLY A 553 16.18 61.21 -15.52
N ARG A 554 17.27 60.69 -14.99
CA ARG A 554 18.00 59.56 -15.62
C ARG A 554 17.16 58.31 -15.62
N GLU A 555 17.08 57.61 -16.77
CA GLU A 555 16.50 56.30 -16.90
C GLU A 555 17.27 55.22 -16.11
N ILE A 556 16.58 54.21 -15.64
CA ILE A 556 17.16 53.07 -14.93
C ILE A 556 17.65 52.05 -15.96
N PRO A 557 18.93 51.59 -15.94
CA PRO A 557 19.40 50.55 -16.82
C PRO A 557 18.55 49.26 -16.70
N GLU A 558 18.31 48.57 -17.82
CA GLU A 558 17.47 47.35 -17.83
C GLU A 558 17.97 46.26 -16.85
N GLU A 559 19.28 46.09 -16.74
CA GLU A 559 19.91 45.13 -15.80
C GLU A 559 19.62 45.48 -14.34
N VAL A 560 19.38 46.77 -14.04
CA VAL A 560 19.08 47.27 -12.69
C VAL A 560 17.59 47.14 -12.36
N LEU A 561 16.72 47.29 -13.37
CA LEU A 561 15.25 47.21 -13.18
C LEU A 561 14.79 45.88 -12.55
N GLU A 562 15.47 44.78 -12.82
CA GLU A 562 15.15 43.46 -12.24
C GLU A 562 15.45 43.39 -10.73
N HIS A 563 16.38 44.21 -10.24
CA HIS A 563 16.88 44.16 -8.87
C HIS A 563 16.42 45.31 -7.96
N ILE A 564 15.76 46.36 -8.50
CA ILE A 564 15.40 47.55 -7.74
C ILE A 564 14.49 47.29 -6.51
N PHE A 565 13.80 46.18 -6.48
CA PHE A 565 12.96 45.79 -5.39
C PHE A 565 13.62 44.79 -4.42
N GLU A 566 14.88 44.41 -4.63
CA GLU A 566 15.60 43.57 -3.70
C GLU A 566 16.04 44.38 -2.45
N PRO A 567 16.00 43.82 -1.26
CA PRO A 567 16.42 44.50 -0.04
C PRO A 567 17.93 44.82 -0.11
N TYR A 568 18.30 46.00 0.34
CA TYR A 568 19.67 46.56 0.33
C TYR A 568 20.27 46.83 -1.07
N PHE A 569 19.51 46.64 -2.12
CA PHE A 569 19.96 46.99 -3.46
C PHE A 569 19.92 48.52 -3.68
N THR A 570 21.05 49.11 -3.97
CA THR A 570 21.18 50.54 -4.24
C THR A 570 22.25 50.79 -5.31
N THR A 571 22.03 51.77 -6.15
CA THR A 571 23.02 52.28 -7.09
C THR A 571 23.81 53.47 -6.51
N ARG A 572 23.63 53.80 -5.20
CA ARG A 572 24.11 54.98 -4.51
C ARG A 572 24.87 54.68 -3.22
N ASP A 573 25.76 53.70 -3.24
CA ASP A 573 26.52 53.31 -2.05
C ASP A 573 27.37 54.47 -1.47
N ASP A 574 27.91 55.33 -2.32
CA ASP A 574 28.78 56.44 -1.89
C ASP A 574 28.03 57.67 -1.35
N THR A 575 26.71 57.79 -1.58
CA THR A 575 25.90 58.94 -1.18
C THR A 575 24.85 58.64 -0.10
N GLY A 576 24.90 57.43 0.53
CA GLY A 576 24.08 57.11 1.67
C GLY A 576 22.71 56.46 1.35
N GLY A 577 22.54 55.87 0.15
CA GLY A 577 21.33 55.13 -0.21
C GLY A 577 21.21 53.83 0.60
N THR A 578 20.13 53.67 1.35
CA THR A 578 19.90 52.47 2.21
C THR A 578 19.51 51.20 1.44
N GLY A 579 19.14 51.34 0.13
CA GLY A 579 18.65 50.25 -0.69
C GLY A 579 17.36 49.57 -0.21
N LEU A 580 16.65 50.16 0.76
CA LEU A 580 15.45 49.60 1.35
C LEU A 580 14.15 50.31 0.94
N GLY A 581 14.25 51.48 0.29
CA GLY A 581 13.11 52.35 -0.01
C GLY A 581 12.07 51.66 -0.91
N LEU A 582 12.46 51.22 -2.10
CA LEU A 582 11.54 50.54 -3.04
C LEU A 582 11.09 49.18 -2.55
N TYR A 583 11.95 48.41 -1.87
CA TYR A 583 11.58 47.14 -1.25
C TYR A 583 10.45 47.32 -0.23
N ILE A 584 10.55 48.28 0.69
CA ILE A 584 9.51 48.55 1.69
C ILE A 584 8.27 49.14 1.04
N SER A 585 8.40 50.02 0.05
CA SER A 585 7.23 50.52 -0.68
C SER A 585 6.45 49.40 -1.34
N ARG A 586 7.13 48.40 -1.91
CA ARG A 586 6.50 47.20 -2.45
C ARG A 586 5.83 46.35 -1.40
N GLN A 587 6.44 46.11 -0.24
CA GLN A 587 5.87 45.38 0.88
C GLN A 587 4.59 46.07 1.41
N ILE A 588 4.61 47.41 1.53
CA ILE A 588 3.43 48.17 1.96
C ILE A 588 2.29 48.03 0.96
N VAL A 589 2.57 48.25 -0.31
CA VAL A 589 1.56 48.25 -1.36
C VAL A 589 1.02 46.83 -1.62
N GLU A 590 1.93 45.85 -1.83
CA GLU A 590 1.52 44.48 -2.25
C GLU A 590 1.09 43.62 -1.07
N ASP A 591 1.88 43.54 0.01
CA ASP A 591 1.59 42.57 1.10
C ASP A 591 0.59 43.12 2.14
N ARG A 592 0.59 44.47 2.38
CA ARG A 592 -0.30 45.05 3.39
C ARG A 592 -1.57 45.66 2.84
N MET A 593 -1.53 46.25 1.63
CA MET A 593 -2.69 46.91 1.03
C MET A 593 -3.37 46.08 -0.07
N GLY A 594 -2.75 44.97 -0.52
CA GLY A 594 -3.31 44.12 -1.59
C GLY A 594 -3.25 44.78 -2.98
N GLY A 595 -2.35 45.77 -3.15
CA GLY A 595 -2.16 46.51 -4.38
C GLY A 595 -1.03 45.96 -5.22
N LYS A 596 -0.49 46.80 -6.13
CA LYS A 596 0.68 46.49 -6.97
C LYS A 596 1.55 47.72 -7.14
N LEU A 597 2.89 47.55 -7.06
CA LEU A 597 3.89 48.59 -7.36
C LEU A 597 4.73 48.14 -8.55
N SER A 598 4.82 48.99 -9.57
CA SER A 598 5.66 48.77 -10.74
C SER A 598 6.48 50.01 -11.08
N VAL A 599 7.64 49.82 -11.67
CA VAL A 599 8.56 50.89 -12.13
C VAL A 599 8.96 50.55 -13.55
N GLU A 600 8.90 51.58 -14.40
CA GLU A 600 9.28 51.45 -15.81
C GLU A 600 9.96 52.76 -16.32
N ASN A 601 10.77 52.64 -17.33
CA ASN A 601 11.32 53.80 -18.04
C ASN A 601 10.25 54.30 -19.02
N ALA A 602 9.88 55.58 -18.95
CA ALA A 602 8.87 56.18 -19.80
C ALA A 602 9.15 57.68 -20.03
N GLY A 603 8.96 58.17 -21.26
CA GLY A 603 9.05 59.60 -21.58
C GLY A 603 10.43 60.22 -21.38
N GLY A 604 11.51 59.45 -21.46
CA GLY A 604 12.88 59.90 -21.24
C GLY A 604 13.24 60.06 -19.75
N GLY A 605 12.53 59.38 -18.88
CA GLY A 605 12.76 59.31 -17.43
C GLY A 605 12.14 58.05 -16.81
N VAL A 606 11.72 58.10 -15.56
CA VAL A 606 11.19 56.96 -14.80
C VAL A 606 9.74 57.23 -14.40
N CYS A 607 8.89 56.22 -14.56
CA CYS A 607 7.50 56.20 -14.11
C CYS A 607 7.29 55.09 -13.08
N CYS A 608 6.89 55.45 -11.87
CA CYS A 608 6.47 54.53 -10.81
C CYS A 608 4.94 54.48 -10.75
N THR A 609 4.34 53.30 -10.85
CA THR A 609 2.88 53.11 -10.78
C THR A 609 2.51 52.32 -9.55
N VAL A 610 1.59 52.88 -8.73
CA VAL A 610 0.97 52.25 -7.58
C VAL A 610 -0.50 51.99 -7.87
N LEU A 611 -0.93 50.77 -7.74
CA LEU A 611 -2.35 50.36 -7.80
C LEU A 611 -2.81 49.93 -6.44
N ILE A 612 -3.89 50.50 -5.92
CA ILE A 612 -4.46 50.16 -4.60
C ILE A 612 -5.97 49.98 -4.70
N PRO A 613 -6.58 49.08 -3.89
CA PRO A 613 -8.03 48.87 -3.92
C PRO A 613 -8.80 50.08 -3.37
N GLU A 614 -9.98 50.33 -3.95
CA GLU A 614 -10.90 51.38 -3.55
C GLU A 614 -11.77 50.97 -2.35
N ARG A 615 -12.09 49.65 -2.24
CA ARG A 615 -13.05 49.12 -1.23
C ARG A 615 -12.39 48.01 -0.39
N ILE A 616 -13.10 47.71 0.72
CA ILE A 616 -12.86 46.47 1.47
C ILE A 616 -13.21 45.30 0.57
N PRO A 617 -12.32 44.32 0.33
CA PRO A 617 -12.64 43.06 -0.35
C PRO A 617 -13.76 42.32 0.43
N ASP A 618 -14.74 41.73 -0.28
CA ASP A 618 -15.90 41.06 0.30
C ASP A 618 -15.55 39.87 1.25
N ASP A 619 -14.35 39.35 1.23
CA ASP A 619 -13.90 38.22 2.05
C ASP A 619 -13.57 38.53 3.53
N GLU A 620 -13.52 39.80 3.95
CA GLU A 620 -13.31 40.14 5.37
C GLU A 620 -14.63 40.24 6.17
N ASN A 621 -15.80 40.08 5.53
CA ASN A 621 -17.11 40.29 6.17
C ASN A 621 -17.82 39.00 6.61
N ASP A 622 -17.28 37.80 6.33
CA ASP A 622 -17.91 36.51 6.69
C ASP A 622 -17.47 35.95 8.06
N GLY A 623 -16.68 36.69 8.85
CA GLY A 623 -16.10 36.23 10.12
C GLY A 623 -16.87 36.55 11.41
N GLU A 624 -17.91 37.41 11.38
CA GLU A 624 -18.53 37.94 12.65
C GLU A 624 -20.01 37.56 12.90
N ASN A 625 -20.63 36.66 12.13
CA ASN A 625 -22.05 36.32 12.35
C ASN A 625 -22.35 34.82 12.52
N SER A 626 -21.53 34.07 13.32
CA SER A 626 -21.90 32.71 13.73
C SER A 626 -21.66 32.39 15.21
N GLU A 627 -22.00 33.31 16.11
CA GLU A 627 -22.17 32.96 17.52
C GLU A 627 -23.32 33.77 18.12
N VAL A 628 -24.56 33.44 17.79
CA VAL A 628 -25.75 33.53 18.67
C VAL A 628 -26.88 32.71 18.01
N ARG A 629 -26.92 31.39 18.31
CA ARG A 629 -28.17 30.66 18.61
C ARG A 629 -27.84 29.25 19.12
#